data_192be5f33cd819b747d9d2674b48fd72
#
_entry.id   192be5f33cd819b747d9d2674b48fd72
#
_cell.length_a   1.000
_cell.length_b   1.000
_cell.length_c   1.000
_cell.angle_alpha   90.00
_cell.angle_beta   90.00
_cell.angle_gamma   90.00
#
_symmetry.space_group_name_H-M   'P 1'
#
loop_
_entity.id
_entity.type
_entity.pdbx_description
1 polymer ?
#
loop_
_entity_poly.entity_id
_entity_poly.type
_entity_poly.pdbx_seq_one_letter_code
_entity_poly.pdbx_strand_id
1 'polypeptide(L)'
;MIGIEVPLDYDMPNNTKFVGYLDVVIKDTVRNVIKIYDIKTSTMGWNKYMKADKLKSDQLLLYKQFYAKQYDHPIEKIEVEFFIVKRKLWKNTDYPQKRVQKFVPANGKPSINQVVKRLDEFMTECFNSDGEYNTEHIYKKEASKKNCRFCDFNQTEYCDAGVK
;
A
#
# COMPACT_ATOMS: atom_id res chain seq x y z
N MET A 1 15.53 0.89 -17.50
CA MET A 1 15.04 0.26 -16.25
C MET A 1 16.01 0.62 -15.15
N ILE A 2 15.55 0.98 -13.96
CA ILE A 2 16.41 1.21 -12.79
C ILE A 2 16.63 -0.11 -12.06
N GLY A 3 15.56 -0.85 -11.79
CA GLY A 3 15.67 -2.15 -11.13
C GLY A 3 14.35 -2.89 -10.99
N ILE A 4 14.48 -4.13 -10.57
CA ILE A 4 13.41 -5.04 -10.11
C ILE A 4 13.69 -5.29 -8.63
N GLU A 5 12.65 -5.38 -7.80
CA GLU A 5 12.78 -5.55 -6.34
C GLU A 5 13.74 -4.52 -5.73
N VAL A 6 13.54 -3.25 -6.11
CA VAL A 6 14.39 -2.14 -5.61
C VAL A 6 14.11 -1.94 -4.12
N PRO A 7 15.14 -2.05 -3.25
CA PRO A 7 14.95 -1.99 -1.82
C PRO A 7 14.62 -0.58 -1.35
N LEU A 8 13.70 -0.50 -0.40
CA LEU A 8 13.51 0.64 0.49
C LEU A 8 13.94 0.22 1.89
N ASP A 9 14.84 0.98 2.48
CA ASP A 9 15.29 0.86 3.86
C ASP A 9 15.53 2.29 4.36
N TYR A 10 14.52 2.86 4.98
CA TYR A 10 14.51 4.25 5.40
C TYR A 10 14.35 4.36 6.91
N ASP A 11 15.27 5.06 7.58
CA ASP A 11 15.23 5.26 9.01
C ASP A 11 14.05 6.17 9.39
N MET A 12 13.24 5.69 10.29
CA MET A 12 12.05 6.34 10.82
C MET A 12 12.31 6.82 12.26
N PRO A 13 11.49 7.71 12.81
CA PRO A 13 11.52 8.03 14.23
C PRO A 13 11.41 6.78 15.12
N ASN A 14 11.74 6.93 16.40
CA ASN A 14 11.63 5.86 17.40
C ASN A 14 12.49 4.62 17.08
N ASN A 15 13.69 4.84 16.54
CA ASN A 15 14.63 3.76 16.20
C ASN A 15 14.02 2.61 15.37
N THR A 16 13.08 2.96 14.50
CA THR A 16 12.39 2.01 13.61
C THR A 16 12.80 2.24 12.15
N LYS A 17 12.37 1.35 11.26
CA LYS A 17 12.67 1.45 9.83
C LYS A 17 11.42 1.20 8.98
N PHE A 18 11.30 1.96 7.90
CA PHE A 18 10.39 1.61 6.82
C PHE A 18 11.13 0.73 5.82
N VAL A 19 10.76 -0.54 5.74
CA VAL A 19 11.39 -1.52 4.86
C VAL A 19 10.39 -2.00 3.82
N GLY A 20 10.84 -2.13 2.57
CA GLY A 20 10.02 -2.64 1.49
C GLY A 20 10.81 -2.93 0.23
N TYR A 21 10.16 -3.53 -0.75
CA TYR A 21 10.73 -3.79 -2.07
C TYR A 21 9.77 -3.30 -3.15
N LEU A 22 10.26 -2.49 -4.07
CA LEU A 22 9.49 -2.01 -5.21
C LEU A 22 9.60 -3.01 -6.34
N ASP A 23 8.48 -3.59 -6.78
CA ASP A 23 8.49 -4.65 -7.78
C ASP A 23 9.24 -4.23 -9.05
N VAL A 24 8.94 -3.06 -9.61
CA VAL A 24 9.61 -2.53 -10.79
C VAL A 24 9.75 -1.01 -10.71
N VAL A 25 10.96 -0.51 -10.95
CA VAL A 25 11.25 0.92 -11.06
C VAL A 25 11.87 1.22 -12.42
N ILE A 26 11.27 2.16 -13.15
CA ILE A 26 11.70 2.57 -14.50
C ILE A 26 11.95 4.08 -14.53
N LYS A 27 13.04 4.50 -15.17
CA LYS A 27 13.23 5.90 -15.53
C LYS A 27 12.73 6.12 -16.97
N ASP A 28 11.73 6.97 -17.10
CA ASP A 28 11.31 7.52 -18.40
C ASP A 28 12.23 8.69 -18.72
N THR A 29 13.18 8.46 -19.63
CA THR A 29 14.21 9.46 -19.96
C THR A 29 13.68 10.60 -20.81
N VAL A 30 12.59 10.38 -21.55
CA VAL A 30 11.95 11.41 -22.38
C VAL A 30 11.22 12.42 -21.50
N ARG A 31 10.44 11.96 -20.54
CA ARG A 31 9.67 12.81 -19.62
C ARG A 31 10.44 13.19 -18.35
N ASN A 32 11.61 12.59 -18.17
CA ASN A 32 12.45 12.73 -16.96
C ASN A 32 11.65 12.48 -15.66
N VAL A 33 10.93 11.34 -15.63
CA VAL A 33 10.16 10.89 -14.46
C VAL A 33 10.57 9.47 -14.08
N ILE A 34 10.43 9.15 -12.81
CA ILE A 34 10.53 7.80 -12.27
C ILE A 34 9.15 7.18 -12.26
N LYS A 35 9.01 5.93 -12.71
CA LYS A 35 7.76 5.17 -12.65
C LYS A 35 7.96 3.97 -11.73
N ILE A 36 7.15 3.90 -10.69
CA ILE A 36 7.11 2.77 -9.76
C ILE A 36 5.86 1.96 -10.08
N TYR A 37 6.06 0.71 -10.41
CA TYR A 37 4.99 -0.26 -10.64
C TYR A 37 4.93 -1.24 -9.49
N ASP A 38 3.71 -1.44 -8.99
CA ASP A 38 3.39 -2.51 -8.05
C ASP A 38 2.56 -3.57 -8.78
N ILE A 39 3.06 -4.80 -8.83
CA ILE A 39 2.47 -5.90 -9.60
C ILE A 39 1.54 -6.69 -8.70
N LYS A 40 0.26 -6.70 -9.03
CA LYS A 40 -0.74 -7.47 -8.30
C LYS A 40 -1.37 -8.54 -9.19
N THR A 41 -1.65 -9.70 -8.63
CA THR A 41 -2.46 -10.71 -9.30
C THR A 41 -3.89 -10.65 -8.80
N SER A 42 -4.84 -10.87 -9.70
CA SER A 42 -6.27 -10.91 -9.37
C SER A 42 -6.98 -11.93 -10.26
N THR A 43 -8.02 -12.59 -9.75
CA THR A 43 -8.76 -13.57 -10.55
C THR A 43 -9.35 -12.93 -11.82
N MET A 44 -10.05 -11.81 -11.67
CA MET A 44 -10.78 -11.12 -12.77
C MET A 44 -10.37 -9.66 -12.97
N GLY A 45 -9.37 -9.20 -12.23
CA GLY A 45 -9.00 -7.78 -12.14
C GLY A 45 -9.67 -7.07 -10.96
N TRP A 46 -9.41 -5.77 -10.85
CA TRP A 46 -9.95 -4.93 -9.79
C TRP A 46 -11.21 -4.19 -10.26
N ASN A 47 -12.29 -4.33 -9.52
CA ASN A 47 -13.52 -3.58 -9.70
C ASN A 47 -13.45 -2.18 -9.06
N LYS A 48 -14.53 -1.39 -9.17
CA LYS A 48 -14.58 -0.03 -8.61
C LYS A 48 -14.38 0.02 -7.09
N TYR A 49 -14.87 -0.97 -6.37
CA TYR A 49 -14.73 -1.03 -4.89
C TYR A 49 -13.30 -1.36 -4.47
N MET A 50 -12.65 -2.29 -5.16
CA MET A 50 -11.24 -2.61 -4.90
C MET A 50 -10.31 -1.43 -5.23
N LYS A 51 -10.61 -0.66 -6.27
CA LYS A 51 -9.87 0.55 -6.63
C LYS A 51 -10.10 1.71 -5.66
N ALA A 52 -11.28 1.77 -5.05
CA ALA A 52 -11.63 2.79 -4.05
C ALA A 52 -11.10 2.45 -2.64
N ASP A 53 -10.61 1.25 -2.43
CA ASP A 53 -10.05 0.82 -1.15
C ASP A 53 -8.71 1.53 -0.90
N LYS A 54 -8.72 2.49 0.02
CA LYS A 54 -7.55 3.30 0.36
C LYS A 54 -6.39 2.46 0.90
N LEU A 55 -6.67 1.41 1.68
CA LEU A 55 -5.63 0.55 2.25
C LEU A 55 -4.77 -0.12 1.15
N LYS A 56 -5.37 -0.44 0.00
CA LYS A 56 -4.62 -0.97 -1.14
C LYS A 56 -3.68 0.06 -1.75
N SER A 57 -4.11 1.32 -1.80
CA SER A 57 -3.33 2.41 -2.39
C SER A 57 -2.24 2.92 -1.46
N ASP A 58 -2.43 2.80 -0.15
CA ASP A 58 -1.52 3.35 0.87
C ASP A 58 -0.09 2.80 0.73
N GLN A 59 0.07 1.51 0.48
CA GLN A 59 1.38 0.89 0.24
C GLN A 59 2.13 1.61 -0.90
N LEU A 60 1.47 1.81 -2.02
CA LEU A 60 2.09 2.41 -3.20
C LEU A 60 2.40 3.90 -3.02
N LEU A 61 1.58 4.60 -2.22
CA LEU A 61 1.82 6.00 -1.86
C LEU A 61 3.00 6.15 -0.89
N LEU A 62 3.13 5.24 0.08
CA LEU A 62 4.30 5.19 0.96
C LEU A 62 5.57 4.86 0.17
N TYR A 63 5.50 3.93 -0.78
CA TYR A 63 6.62 3.65 -1.67
C TYR A 63 7.06 4.89 -2.45
N LYS A 64 6.11 5.66 -3.00
CA LYS A 64 6.41 6.93 -3.67
C LYS A 64 7.13 7.91 -2.72
N GLN A 65 6.60 8.07 -1.52
CA GLN A 65 7.12 8.99 -0.51
C GLN A 65 8.54 8.62 -0.07
N PHE A 66 8.75 7.35 0.29
CA PHE A 66 10.06 6.91 0.80
C PHE A 66 11.09 6.73 -0.30
N TYR A 67 10.68 6.37 -1.52
CA TYR A 67 11.58 6.41 -2.67
C TYR A 67 12.10 7.83 -2.92
N ALA A 68 11.21 8.83 -2.88
CA ALA A 68 11.60 10.23 -3.02
C ALA A 68 12.65 10.64 -2.00
N LYS A 69 12.46 10.25 -0.74
CA LYS A 69 13.38 10.59 0.36
C LYS A 69 14.71 9.82 0.28
N GLN A 70 14.66 8.52 0.08
CA GLN A 70 15.85 7.65 0.10
C GLN A 70 16.79 7.91 -1.07
N TYR A 71 16.23 8.18 -2.26
CA TYR A 71 17.01 8.36 -3.49
C TYR A 71 17.12 9.82 -3.93
N ASP A 72 16.74 10.77 -3.08
CA ASP A 72 16.79 12.22 -3.32
C ASP A 72 16.16 12.64 -4.66
N HIS A 73 14.94 12.14 -4.91
CA HIS A 73 14.17 12.50 -6.09
C HIS A 73 12.99 13.42 -5.76
N PRO A 74 12.73 14.47 -6.57
CA PRO A 74 11.52 15.28 -6.42
C PRO A 74 10.27 14.40 -6.54
N ILE A 75 9.41 14.42 -5.51
CA ILE A 75 8.24 13.53 -5.42
C ILE A 75 7.24 13.74 -6.57
N GLU A 76 7.16 14.95 -7.10
CA GLU A 76 6.34 15.28 -8.27
C GLU A 76 6.88 14.69 -9.59
N LYS A 77 8.13 14.23 -9.59
CA LYS A 77 8.74 13.50 -10.70
C LYS A 77 8.63 11.98 -10.56
N ILE A 78 7.87 11.50 -9.59
CA ILE A 78 7.61 10.07 -9.37
C ILE A 78 6.16 9.77 -9.67
N GLU A 79 5.94 8.90 -10.65
CA GLU A 79 4.64 8.35 -11.01
C GLU A 79 4.49 6.95 -10.39
N VAL A 80 3.29 6.57 -9.98
CA VAL A 80 3.01 5.26 -9.41
C VAL A 80 1.82 4.61 -10.10
N GLU A 81 1.89 3.31 -10.36
CA GLU A 81 0.84 2.58 -11.07
C GLU A 81 0.76 1.12 -10.59
N PHE A 82 -0.44 0.62 -10.36
CA PHE A 82 -0.68 -0.81 -10.21
C PHE A 82 -0.74 -1.50 -11.56
N PHE A 83 0.01 -2.60 -11.68
CA PHE A 83 -0.01 -3.49 -12.84
C PHE A 83 -0.70 -4.79 -12.46
N ILE A 84 -2.01 -4.89 -12.76
CA ILE A 84 -2.87 -5.97 -12.27
C ILE A 84 -2.98 -7.05 -13.33
N VAL A 85 -2.41 -8.22 -13.07
CA VAL A 85 -2.47 -9.39 -13.95
C VAL A 85 -3.69 -10.23 -13.61
N LYS A 86 -4.58 -10.40 -14.56
CA LYS A 86 -5.78 -11.24 -14.42
C LYS A 86 -5.41 -12.71 -14.61
N ARG A 87 -5.67 -13.55 -13.62
CA ARG A 87 -5.45 -15.00 -13.70
C ARG A 87 -6.45 -15.68 -14.61
N LYS A 88 -7.70 -15.18 -14.66
CA LYS A 88 -8.77 -15.66 -15.51
C LYS A 88 -9.30 -14.55 -16.42
N LEU A 89 -9.75 -14.92 -17.58
CA LEU A 89 -10.52 -14.08 -18.49
C LEU A 89 -11.94 -14.68 -18.60
N TRP A 90 -12.92 -13.86 -18.98
CA TRP A 90 -14.27 -14.32 -19.24
C TRP A 90 -14.26 -15.32 -20.40
N LYS A 91 -15.05 -16.38 -20.29
CA LYS A 91 -15.27 -17.32 -21.39
C LYS A 91 -16.41 -16.81 -22.29
N ASN A 92 -16.38 -17.17 -23.58
CA ASN A 92 -17.45 -16.89 -24.53
C ASN A 92 -17.81 -15.40 -24.63
N THR A 93 -16.82 -14.56 -24.85
CA THR A 93 -17.00 -13.12 -25.11
C THR A 93 -16.71 -12.83 -26.58
N ASP A 94 -17.53 -11.98 -27.18
CA ASP A 94 -17.39 -11.54 -28.59
C ASP A 94 -16.36 -10.42 -28.76
N TYR A 95 -15.63 -10.06 -27.70
CA TYR A 95 -14.63 -8.99 -27.71
C TYR A 95 -13.30 -9.42 -27.12
N PRO A 96 -12.19 -8.84 -27.62
CA PRO A 96 -10.85 -9.13 -27.08
C PRO A 96 -10.72 -8.62 -25.64
N GLN A 97 -10.21 -9.45 -24.76
CA GLN A 97 -9.99 -9.11 -23.38
C GLN A 97 -8.52 -8.82 -23.07
N LYS A 98 -8.27 -7.76 -22.33
CA LYS A 98 -6.93 -7.45 -21.83
C LYS A 98 -6.63 -8.27 -20.58
N ARG A 99 -5.53 -9.03 -20.58
CA ARG A 99 -5.03 -9.76 -19.39
C ARG A 99 -4.49 -8.82 -18.32
N VAL A 100 -3.97 -7.69 -18.73
CA VAL A 100 -3.43 -6.68 -17.82
C VAL A 100 -4.41 -5.53 -17.66
N GLN A 101 -4.61 -5.14 -16.41
CA GLN A 101 -5.34 -3.93 -16.04
C GLN A 101 -4.37 -2.98 -15.31
N LYS A 102 -4.32 -1.75 -15.75
CA LYS A 102 -3.55 -0.70 -15.11
C LYS A 102 -4.47 0.17 -14.25
N PHE A 103 -3.94 0.63 -13.11
CA PHE A 103 -4.67 1.52 -12.22
C PHE A 103 -3.70 2.49 -11.53
N VAL A 104 -3.96 3.77 -11.68
CA VAL A 104 -3.24 4.85 -10.99
C VAL A 104 -4.14 5.36 -9.87
N PRO A 105 -3.76 5.19 -8.59
CA PRO A 105 -4.51 5.76 -7.49
C PRO A 105 -4.33 7.29 -7.45
N ALA A 106 -5.21 7.98 -6.73
CA ALA A 106 -4.99 9.38 -6.40
C ALA A 106 -3.69 9.50 -5.59
N ASN A 107 -2.68 10.15 -6.17
CA ASN A 107 -1.32 10.20 -5.63
C ASN A 107 -0.73 11.62 -5.57
N GLY A 108 -1.59 12.62 -5.53
CA GLY A 108 -1.22 14.01 -5.29
C GLY A 108 -0.85 14.28 -3.83
N LYS A 109 -0.32 15.47 -3.57
CA LYS A 109 0.13 15.90 -2.23
C LYS A 109 -0.91 15.64 -1.11
N PRO A 110 -2.23 15.90 -1.28
CA PRO A 110 -3.19 15.61 -0.23
C PRO A 110 -3.28 14.12 0.12
N SER A 111 -3.26 13.22 -0.88
CA SER A 111 -3.33 11.77 -0.66
C SER A 111 -2.09 11.25 0.05
N ILE A 112 -0.91 11.74 -0.35
CA ILE A 112 0.36 11.38 0.28
C ILE A 112 0.39 11.87 1.74
N ASN A 113 0.01 13.11 2.00
CA ASN A 113 -0.04 13.64 3.36
C ASN A 113 -0.97 12.83 4.27
N GLN A 114 -2.12 12.37 3.75
CA GLN A 114 -3.04 11.52 4.52
C GLN A 114 -2.43 10.16 4.89
N VAL A 115 -1.72 9.52 3.98
CA VAL A 115 -1.11 8.22 4.27
C VAL A 115 0.10 8.36 5.19
N VAL A 116 0.90 9.40 5.02
CA VAL A 116 2.02 9.70 5.92
C VAL A 116 1.51 9.98 7.34
N LYS A 117 0.45 10.80 7.47
CA LYS A 117 -0.17 11.06 8.77
C LYS A 117 -0.63 9.78 9.47
N ARG A 118 -1.28 8.84 8.75
CA ARG A 118 -1.68 7.55 9.33
C ARG A 118 -0.48 6.69 9.76
N LEU A 119 0.61 6.74 8.99
CA LEU A 119 1.84 6.06 9.38
C LEU A 119 2.44 6.68 10.64
N ASP A 120 2.50 8.01 10.73
CA ASP A 120 3.02 8.73 11.89
C ASP A 120 2.16 8.45 13.15
N GLU A 121 0.83 8.44 13.01
CA GLU A 121 -0.11 8.04 14.07
C GLU A 121 0.17 6.61 14.53
N PHE A 122 0.30 5.66 13.61
CA PHE A 122 0.65 4.27 13.90
C PHE A 122 2.00 4.15 14.63
N MET A 123 3.00 4.88 14.17
CA MET A 123 4.33 4.87 14.80
C MET A 123 4.28 5.41 16.24
N THR A 124 3.55 6.49 16.44
CA THR A 124 3.42 7.12 17.77
C THR A 124 2.64 6.27 18.76
N GLU A 125 1.60 5.58 18.29
CA GLU A 125 0.75 4.75 19.15
C GLU A 125 1.39 3.39 19.45
N CYS A 126 2.08 2.79 18.47
CA CYS A 126 2.52 1.40 18.54
C CYS A 126 3.96 1.21 19.03
N PHE A 127 4.79 2.26 18.97
CA PHE A 127 6.21 2.14 19.32
C PHE A 127 6.64 3.21 20.34
N ASN A 128 7.49 2.81 21.28
CA ASN A 128 8.17 3.72 22.18
C ASN A 128 9.41 4.35 21.51
N SER A 129 10.14 5.22 22.23
CA SER A 129 11.35 5.90 21.75
C SER A 129 12.47 4.96 21.31
N ASP A 130 12.51 3.76 21.85
CA ASP A 130 13.55 2.77 21.61
C ASP A 130 13.21 1.79 20.46
N GLY A 131 12.03 1.94 19.88
CA GLY A 131 11.54 1.12 18.78
C GLY A 131 10.87 -0.18 19.22
N GLU A 132 10.64 -0.35 20.51
CA GLU A 132 9.89 -1.48 21.04
C GLU A 132 8.38 -1.22 20.99
N TYR A 133 7.59 -2.29 20.99
CA TYR A 133 6.14 -2.17 21.02
C TYR A 133 5.65 -1.49 22.29
N ASN A 134 4.74 -0.54 22.15
CA ASN A 134 4.09 0.11 23.28
C ASN A 134 3.04 -0.82 23.88
N THR A 135 3.44 -1.63 24.86
CA THR A 135 2.58 -2.62 25.52
C THR A 135 1.60 -1.99 26.52
N GLU A 136 1.81 -0.73 26.91
CA GLU A 136 0.93 0.01 27.82
C GLU A 136 -0.22 0.69 27.08
N HIS A 137 -0.14 0.80 25.75
CA HIS A 137 -1.19 1.42 24.95
C HIS A 137 -2.41 0.50 24.83
N ILE A 138 -3.58 1.04 25.11
CA ILE A 138 -4.85 0.33 24.95
C ILE A 138 -5.36 0.55 23.53
N TYR A 139 -5.20 -0.44 22.68
CA TYR A 139 -5.63 -0.38 21.28
C TYR A 139 -7.15 -0.48 21.17
N LYS A 140 -7.74 0.44 20.40
CA LYS A 140 -9.17 0.44 20.14
C LYS A 140 -9.57 -0.72 19.23
N LYS A 141 -10.52 -1.53 19.69
CA LYS A 141 -11.11 -2.61 18.88
C LYS A 141 -12.09 -2.03 17.86
N GLU A 142 -11.79 -2.08 16.58
CA GLU A 142 -12.68 -1.63 15.50
C GLU A 142 -13.57 -2.77 15.00
N ALA A 143 -14.54 -3.16 15.80
CA ALA A 143 -15.49 -4.22 15.48
C ALA A 143 -16.45 -3.79 14.36
N SER A 144 -16.54 -4.59 13.31
CA SER A 144 -17.50 -4.44 12.22
C SER A 144 -17.67 -5.77 11.49
N LYS A 145 -18.78 -5.94 10.76
CA LYS A 145 -18.98 -7.13 9.92
C LYS A 145 -17.84 -7.36 8.92
N LYS A 146 -17.24 -6.29 8.42
CA LYS A 146 -16.10 -6.35 7.50
C LYS A 146 -14.82 -6.84 8.21
N ASN A 147 -14.51 -6.24 9.36
CA ASN A 147 -13.26 -6.51 10.08
C ASN A 147 -13.29 -7.85 10.81
N CYS A 148 -14.48 -8.23 11.34
CA CYS A 148 -14.62 -9.45 12.11
C CYS A 148 -14.85 -10.71 11.27
N ARG A 149 -15.21 -10.60 9.99
CA ARG A 149 -15.61 -11.73 9.13
C ARG A 149 -14.60 -12.87 9.06
N PHE A 150 -13.31 -12.55 9.06
CA PHE A 150 -12.20 -13.50 8.95
C PHE A 150 -11.18 -13.29 10.07
N CYS A 151 -11.58 -12.71 11.19
CA CYS A 151 -10.73 -12.49 12.34
C CYS A 151 -10.76 -13.71 13.24
N ASP A 152 -9.62 -14.33 13.47
CA ASP A 152 -9.48 -15.52 14.32
C ASP A 152 -9.86 -15.26 15.79
N PHE A 153 -9.80 -14.00 16.23
CA PHE A 153 -10.19 -13.59 17.58
C PHE A 153 -11.67 -13.22 17.70
N ASN A 154 -12.44 -13.25 16.61
CA ASN A 154 -13.85 -12.83 16.63
C ASN A 154 -14.68 -13.74 17.52
N GLN A 155 -15.34 -13.16 18.53
CA GLN A 155 -16.19 -13.87 19.51
C GLN A 155 -15.46 -14.96 20.31
N THR A 156 -14.17 -14.79 20.56
CA THR A 156 -13.38 -15.59 21.48
C THR A 156 -13.18 -14.85 22.81
N GLU A 157 -12.57 -15.51 23.79
CA GLU A 157 -12.17 -14.88 25.05
C GLU A 157 -11.24 -13.65 24.89
N TYR A 158 -10.58 -13.52 23.76
CA TYR A 158 -9.69 -12.39 23.44
C TYR A 158 -10.40 -11.20 22.78
N CYS A 159 -11.66 -11.36 22.35
CA CYS A 159 -12.41 -10.29 21.71
C CYS A 159 -13.92 -10.37 21.99
N ASP A 160 -14.34 -9.62 22.98
CA ASP A 160 -15.74 -9.40 23.40
C ASP A 160 -16.52 -8.44 22.47
N ALA A 161 -15.81 -7.59 21.72
CA ALA A 161 -16.40 -6.61 20.82
C ALA A 161 -16.76 -7.18 19.42
N GLY A 162 -16.46 -8.45 19.15
CA GLY A 162 -16.67 -9.06 17.86
C GLY A 162 -18.14 -9.09 17.41
N VAL A 163 -18.39 -8.92 16.11
CA VAL A 163 -19.74 -8.94 15.51
C VAL A 163 -19.86 -10.04 14.46
N LYS A 164 -21.09 -10.64 14.36
CA LYS A 164 -21.47 -11.65 13.36
C LYS A 164 -21.83 -11.04 12.01
#